data_299a5d4c1b72620aaaafd9f1a50a737f
#
_entry.id   299a5d4c1b72620aaaafd9f1a50a737f
#
_cell.length_a   1.000
_cell.length_b   1.000
_cell.length_c   1.000
_cell.angle_alpha   90.00
_cell.angle_beta   90.00
_cell.angle_gamma   90.00
#
_symmetry.space_group_name_H-M   'P 1'
#
loop_
_entity.id
_entity.type
_entity.pdbx_description
1 polymer ?
#
loop_
_entity_poly.entity_id
_entity_poly.type
_entity_poly.pdbx_seq_one_letter_code
_entity_poly.pdbx_strand_id
1 'polypeptide(L)'
;MSDRGFGVAAGLDPEVATPLAARCEELGYSSMWSNDHPGANGLETLAAFAQGTTSLDLGVAVMALDRHDPAEINERIESLGLDRGRLRIGVGAGFSERPLTTMREALPALREAIPGVRLVLAAMGPKMSALAGSGFDGAFLNWMTPESAATSRENVHGGAANAGREPPQVLGYVRAAIGEDAAERLAKEESFYRDLHDGYRRQFDRLGAPEGTVGVAAADRDGAQAELERYEALDVIVVRGLASATLEDMGAVAAGAAPA
;
A
#
# COMPACT_ATOMS: atom_id res chain seq x y z
N MET A 1 -3.62 16.47 9.38
CA MET A 1 -4.38 15.52 8.53
C MET A 1 -3.37 14.56 7.89
N SER A 2 -3.73 13.29 7.75
CA SER A 2 -2.90 12.29 7.06
C SER A 2 -2.86 12.60 5.57
N ASP A 3 -1.70 12.39 4.94
CA ASP A 3 -1.59 12.47 3.48
C ASP A 3 -2.45 11.39 2.82
N ARG A 4 -2.86 11.62 1.59
CA ARG A 4 -3.69 10.68 0.84
C ARG A 4 -2.93 10.16 -0.38
N GLY A 5 -2.80 8.83 -0.49
CA GLY A 5 -2.35 8.14 -1.69
C GLY A 5 -3.52 7.42 -2.36
N PHE A 6 -3.40 7.10 -3.66
CA PHE A 6 -4.36 6.26 -4.36
C PHE A 6 -3.68 5.00 -4.91
N GLY A 7 -4.32 3.85 -4.76
CA GLY A 7 -3.77 2.55 -5.12
C GLY A 7 -4.68 1.74 -6.03
N VAL A 8 -4.07 1.06 -7.01
CA VAL A 8 -4.77 0.18 -7.96
C VAL A 8 -4.13 -1.21 -8.00
N ALA A 9 -4.74 -2.16 -8.69
CA ALA A 9 -4.11 -3.43 -9.02
C ALA A 9 -3.01 -3.25 -10.05
N ALA A 10 -1.95 -4.06 -9.97
CA ALA A 10 -0.97 -4.17 -11.04
C ALA A 10 -1.61 -4.67 -12.34
N GLY A 11 -1.04 -4.26 -13.48
CA GLY A 11 -1.56 -4.61 -14.79
C GLY A 11 -2.75 -3.76 -15.24
N LEU A 12 -3.04 -2.64 -14.57
CA LEU A 12 -3.98 -1.67 -15.10
C LEU A 12 -3.48 -1.14 -16.45
N ASP A 13 -4.37 -1.12 -17.44
CA ASP A 13 -4.04 -0.65 -18.79
C ASP A 13 -3.39 0.74 -18.73
N PRO A 14 -2.26 0.98 -19.41
CA PRO A 14 -1.64 2.30 -19.45
C PRO A 14 -2.56 3.42 -19.96
N GLU A 15 -3.52 3.10 -20.84
CA GLU A 15 -4.53 4.06 -21.32
C GLU A 15 -5.49 4.50 -20.18
N VAL A 16 -5.59 3.72 -19.12
CA VAL A 16 -6.33 4.06 -17.89
C VAL A 16 -5.40 4.61 -16.82
N ALA A 17 -4.26 3.94 -16.59
CA ALA A 17 -3.34 4.26 -15.51
C ALA A 17 -2.74 5.68 -15.62
N THR A 18 -2.31 6.07 -16.83
CA THR A 18 -1.70 7.39 -17.08
C THR A 18 -2.67 8.55 -16.80
N PRO A 19 -3.87 8.61 -17.39
CA PRO A 19 -4.80 9.69 -17.07
C PRO A 19 -5.37 9.62 -15.66
N LEU A 20 -5.45 8.44 -15.04
CA LEU A 20 -5.84 8.31 -13.64
C LEU A 20 -4.79 8.95 -12.71
N ALA A 21 -3.50 8.79 -13.00
CA ALA A 21 -2.43 9.42 -12.21
C ALA A 21 -2.49 10.94 -12.31
N ALA A 22 -2.68 11.51 -13.53
CA ALA A 22 -2.88 12.93 -13.73
C ALA A 22 -4.08 13.46 -12.92
N ARG A 23 -5.20 12.74 -12.98
CA ARG A 23 -6.40 13.10 -12.23
C ARG A 23 -6.18 13.05 -10.71
N CYS A 24 -5.44 12.05 -10.20
CA CYS A 24 -5.10 11.98 -8.78
C CYS A 24 -4.20 13.17 -8.36
N GLU A 25 -3.24 13.58 -9.20
CA GLU A 25 -2.42 14.76 -8.94
C GLU A 25 -3.27 16.03 -8.86
N GLU A 26 -4.22 16.23 -9.79
CA GLU A 26 -5.18 17.34 -9.78
C GLU A 26 -6.10 17.34 -8.55
N LEU A 27 -6.46 16.14 -8.05
CA LEU A 27 -7.28 15.96 -6.85
C LEU A 27 -6.50 16.14 -5.54
N GLY A 28 -5.18 16.41 -5.59
CA GLY A 28 -4.35 16.67 -4.42
C GLY A 28 -3.82 15.43 -3.70
N TYR A 29 -3.86 14.26 -4.32
CA TYR A 29 -3.17 13.09 -3.77
C TYR A 29 -1.66 13.34 -3.70
N SER A 30 -0.98 12.73 -2.73
CA SER A 30 0.48 12.82 -2.56
C SER A 30 1.24 11.68 -3.24
N SER A 31 0.54 10.58 -3.58
CA SER A 31 1.19 9.39 -4.13
C SER A 31 0.24 8.48 -4.89
N MET A 32 0.80 7.74 -5.87
CA MET A 32 0.13 6.65 -6.58
C MET A 32 0.78 5.31 -6.26
N TRP A 33 -0.04 4.29 -6.07
CA TRP A 33 0.43 2.98 -5.63
C TRP A 33 -0.11 1.84 -6.49
N SER A 34 0.72 0.82 -6.67
CA SER A 34 0.32 -0.47 -7.23
C SER A 34 0.70 -1.61 -6.28
N ASN A 35 -0.03 -2.72 -6.33
CA ASN A 35 0.50 -3.97 -5.79
C ASN A 35 1.40 -4.65 -6.82
N ASP A 36 1.89 -5.84 -6.47
CA ASP A 36 2.58 -6.76 -7.37
C ASP A 36 2.01 -8.17 -7.16
N HIS A 37 1.83 -8.93 -8.22
CA HIS A 37 1.33 -10.31 -8.15
C HIS A 37 1.84 -11.14 -9.34
N PRO A 38 1.74 -12.50 -9.32
CA PRO A 38 2.31 -13.36 -10.36
C PRO A 38 1.87 -13.05 -11.79
N GLY A 39 0.71 -12.40 -11.96
CA GLY A 39 0.16 -12.05 -13.28
C GLY A 39 0.56 -10.67 -13.80
N ALA A 40 1.13 -9.78 -12.96
CA ALA A 40 1.49 -8.42 -13.38
C ALA A 40 2.54 -7.78 -12.44
N ASN A 41 3.52 -7.12 -13.05
CA ASN A 41 4.59 -6.43 -12.32
C ASN A 41 4.14 -5.02 -11.91
N GLY A 42 4.22 -4.73 -10.61
CA GLY A 42 3.84 -3.43 -10.07
C GLY A 42 4.66 -2.26 -10.60
N LEU A 43 5.96 -2.45 -10.88
CA LEU A 43 6.83 -1.40 -11.43
C LEU A 43 6.41 -0.96 -12.84
N GLU A 44 5.86 -1.84 -13.65
CA GLU A 44 5.31 -1.49 -14.98
C GLU A 44 4.10 -0.55 -14.83
N THR A 45 3.26 -0.81 -13.85
CA THR A 45 2.13 0.08 -13.54
C THR A 45 2.62 1.45 -13.05
N LEU A 46 3.72 1.50 -12.24
CA LEU A 46 4.34 2.77 -11.85
C LEU A 46 4.90 3.53 -13.05
N ALA A 47 5.44 2.85 -14.06
CA ALA A 47 5.93 3.51 -15.28
C ALA A 47 4.79 4.19 -16.05
N ALA A 48 3.60 3.60 -16.08
CA ALA A 48 2.42 4.25 -16.64
C ALA A 48 1.98 5.47 -15.81
N PHE A 49 2.00 5.38 -14.48
CA PHE A 49 1.72 6.54 -13.63
C PHE A 49 2.73 7.67 -13.84
N ALA A 50 4.03 7.34 -13.97
CA ALA A 50 5.09 8.32 -14.17
C ALA A 50 4.88 9.19 -15.44
N GLN A 51 4.17 8.67 -16.44
CA GLN A 51 3.82 9.42 -17.65
C GLN A 51 2.69 10.43 -17.38
N GLY A 52 1.84 10.19 -16.40
CA GLY A 52 0.69 11.04 -16.07
C GLY A 52 0.94 12.04 -14.95
N THR A 53 2.07 11.98 -14.24
CA THR A 53 2.36 12.85 -13.09
C THR A 53 3.82 13.21 -12.99
N THR A 54 4.10 14.44 -12.50
CA THR A 54 5.46 14.95 -12.30
C THR A 54 5.83 15.11 -10.82
N SER A 55 4.88 15.15 -9.91
CA SER A 55 5.12 15.45 -8.50
C SER A 55 4.74 14.33 -7.53
N LEU A 56 3.84 13.41 -7.90
CA LEU A 56 3.41 12.35 -7.00
C LEU A 56 4.55 11.36 -6.69
N ASP A 57 4.67 10.95 -5.45
CA ASP A 57 5.43 9.76 -5.11
C ASP A 57 4.81 8.51 -5.77
N LEU A 58 5.65 7.59 -6.20
CA LEU A 58 5.23 6.35 -6.86
C LEU A 58 5.61 5.14 -6.01
N GLY A 59 4.63 4.36 -5.61
CA GLY A 59 4.85 3.24 -4.71
C GLY A 59 4.39 1.89 -5.26
N VAL A 60 5.15 0.85 -4.99
CA VAL A 60 4.69 -0.53 -5.13
C VAL A 60 4.63 -1.19 -3.76
N ALA A 61 3.52 -1.85 -3.45
CA ALA A 61 3.35 -2.57 -2.20
C ALA A 61 2.54 -3.87 -2.42
N VAL A 62 3.26 -5.02 -2.46
CA VAL A 62 4.68 -5.18 -2.15
C VAL A 62 5.36 -6.12 -3.14
N MET A 63 6.64 -5.88 -3.39
CA MET A 63 7.51 -6.83 -4.09
C MET A 63 7.90 -7.94 -3.09
N ALA A 64 7.44 -9.15 -3.33
CA ALA A 64 7.70 -10.29 -2.45
C ALA A 64 9.06 -10.93 -2.79
N LEU A 65 9.96 -11.04 -1.80
CA LEU A 65 11.33 -11.49 -2.01
C LEU A 65 11.48 -13.00 -2.31
N ASP A 66 10.41 -13.75 -2.24
CA ASP A 66 10.36 -15.12 -2.76
C ASP A 66 10.16 -15.20 -4.29
N ARG A 67 9.85 -14.03 -4.92
CA ARG A 67 9.64 -13.91 -6.37
C ARG A 67 10.56 -12.90 -7.05
N HIS A 68 11.14 -11.98 -6.29
CA HIS A 68 11.93 -10.88 -6.81
C HIS A 68 13.29 -10.81 -6.10
N ASP A 69 14.35 -10.95 -6.86
CA ASP A 69 15.69 -10.65 -6.38
C ASP A 69 15.90 -9.12 -6.30
N PRO A 70 16.58 -8.59 -5.27
CA PRO A 70 16.87 -7.16 -5.17
C PRO A 70 17.58 -6.56 -6.40
N ALA A 71 18.48 -7.30 -7.04
CA ALA A 71 19.14 -6.82 -8.24
C ALA A 71 18.19 -6.73 -9.44
N GLU A 72 17.28 -7.69 -9.61
CA GLU A 72 16.25 -7.67 -10.64
C GLU A 72 15.28 -6.49 -10.45
N ILE A 73 14.92 -6.16 -9.19
CA ILE A 73 14.12 -4.97 -8.90
C ILE A 73 14.85 -3.71 -9.38
N ASN A 74 16.16 -3.61 -9.09
CA ASN A 74 16.98 -2.49 -9.52
C ASN A 74 17.06 -2.37 -11.04
N GLU A 75 17.37 -3.46 -11.74
CA GLU A 75 17.42 -3.50 -13.21
C GLU A 75 16.09 -3.08 -13.82
N ARG A 76 14.97 -3.48 -13.21
CA ARG A 76 13.65 -3.09 -13.69
C ARG A 76 13.37 -1.61 -13.49
N ILE A 77 13.73 -1.03 -12.34
CA ILE A 77 13.64 0.41 -12.09
C ILE A 77 14.43 1.19 -13.16
N GLU A 78 15.66 0.77 -13.47
CA GLU A 78 16.52 1.40 -14.48
C GLU A 78 15.92 1.26 -15.88
N SER A 79 15.52 0.06 -16.27
CA SER A 79 14.96 -0.20 -17.61
C SER A 79 13.68 0.57 -17.89
N LEU A 80 12.88 0.86 -16.87
CA LEU A 80 11.65 1.64 -16.93
C LEU A 80 11.88 3.14 -16.79
N GLY A 81 13.11 3.58 -16.51
CA GLY A 81 13.44 5.00 -16.34
C GLY A 81 12.74 5.67 -15.17
N LEU A 82 12.44 4.92 -14.10
CA LEU A 82 11.73 5.43 -12.93
C LEU A 82 12.62 6.35 -12.09
N ASP A 83 12.12 7.53 -11.75
CA ASP A 83 12.81 8.48 -10.87
C ASP A 83 12.90 7.95 -9.43
N ARG A 84 14.10 7.55 -9.00
CA ARG A 84 14.37 7.01 -7.66
C ARG A 84 13.97 7.95 -6.53
N GLY A 85 14.07 9.26 -6.75
CA GLY A 85 13.68 10.28 -5.75
C GLY A 85 12.20 10.24 -5.40
N ARG A 86 11.38 9.80 -6.34
CA ARG A 86 9.92 9.65 -6.16
C ARG A 86 9.51 8.23 -5.75
N LEU A 87 10.44 7.23 -5.77
CA LEU A 87 10.07 5.84 -5.55
C LEU A 87 9.97 5.47 -4.06
N ARG A 88 8.95 4.65 -3.77
CA ARG A 88 8.78 3.91 -2.54
C ARG A 88 8.59 2.42 -2.87
N ILE A 89 9.57 1.60 -2.59
CA ILE A 89 9.51 0.17 -2.87
C ILE A 89 9.11 -0.57 -1.59
N GLY A 90 7.88 -1.06 -1.59
CA GLY A 90 7.38 -1.94 -0.56
C GLY A 90 7.90 -3.35 -0.78
N VAL A 91 8.52 -3.92 0.24
CA VAL A 91 9.06 -5.27 0.22
C VAL A 91 8.40 -6.16 1.27
N GLY A 92 8.28 -7.43 0.97
CA GLY A 92 7.70 -8.42 1.86
C GLY A 92 8.38 -9.79 1.71
N ALA A 93 8.23 -10.63 2.73
CA ALA A 93 8.85 -11.95 2.76
C ALA A 93 8.17 -12.99 1.85
N GLY A 94 7.07 -12.62 1.18
CA GLY A 94 6.26 -13.58 0.43
C GLY A 94 5.74 -14.71 1.33
N PHE A 95 5.84 -15.94 0.84
CA PHE A 95 5.41 -17.14 1.55
C PHE A 95 6.51 -17.78 2.42
N SER A 96 7.54 -17.02 2.82
CA SER A 96 8.60 -17.52 3.69
C SER A 96 8.06 -18.08 5.00
N GLU A 97 8.56 -19.25 5.42
CA GLU A 97 8.27 -19.86 6.72
C GLU A 97 8.82 -19.03 7.91
N ARG A 98 9.85 -18.20 7.65
CA ARG A 98 10.53 -17.38 8.64
C ARG A 98 10.54 -15.91 8.26
N PRO A 99 9.38 -15.27 8.06
CA PRO A 99 9.26 -13.96 7.43
C PRO A 99 10.07 -12.86 8.13
N LEU A 100 10.13 -12.89 9.46
CA LEU A 100 10.89 -11.90 10.24
C LEU A 100 12.41 -12.01 10.01
N THR A 101 12.92 -13.22 9.99
CA THR A 101 14.33 -13.50 9.72
C THR A 101 14.68 -13.11 8.30
N THR A 102 13.86 -13.56 7.33
CA THR A 102 14.03 -13.22 5.91
C THR A 102 14.15 -11.71 5.70
N MET A 103 13.23 -10.93 6.24
CA MET A 103 13.26 -9.47 6.02
C MET A 103 14.41 -8.77 6.75
N ARG A 104 14.80 -9.26 7.92
CA ARG A 104 15.96 -8.71 8.65
C ARG A 104 17.26 -8.96 7.90
N GLU A 105 17.43 -10.17 7.38
CA GLU A 105 18.64 -10.58 6.66
C GLU A 105 18.71 -9.97 5.26
N ALA A 106 17.57 -9.71 4.61
CA ALA A 106 17.52 -9.11 3.28
C ALA A 106 17.80 -7.60 3.27
N LEU A 107 17.58 -6.89 4.36
CA LEU A 107 17.67 -5.42 4.40
C LEU A 107 19.02 -4.86 3.91
N PRO A 108 20.18 -5.37 4.32
CA PRO A 108 21.47 -4.88 3.81
C PRO A 108 21.61 -5.03 2.30
N ALA A 109 21.25 -6.19 1.75
CA ALA A 109 21.29 -6.47 0.31
C ALA A 109 20.31 -5.58 -0.47
N LEU A 110 19.10 -5.34 0.05
CA LEU A 110 18.14 -4.41 -0.53
C LEU A 110 18.70 -2.99 -0.61
N ARG A 111 19.34 -2.50 0.46
CA ARG A 111 19.92 -1.17 0.47
C ARG A 111 21.10 -1.02 -0.48
N GLU A 112 21.89 -2.06 -0.66
CA GLU A 112 23.00 -2.11 -1.61
C GLU A 112 22.50 -2.16 -3.05
N ALA A 113 21.54 -3.04 -3.33
CA ALA A 113 21.04 -3.27 -4.68
C ALA A 113 20.15 -2.13 -5.21
N ILE A 114 19.37 -1.46 -4.32
CA ILE A 114 18.39 -0.44 -4.73
C ILE A 114 18.73 0.91 -4.05
N PRO A 115 19.89 1.52 -4.36
CA PRO A 115 20.30 2.76 -3.71
C PRO A 115 19.42 3.94 -4.10
N GLY A 116 19.20 4.87 -3.18
CA GLY A 116 18.44 6.11 -3.43
C GLY A 116 16.92 5.95 -3.45
N VAL A 117 16.40 4.76 -3.14
CA VAL A 117 14.97 4.46 -3.08
C VAL A 117 14.53 4.32 -1.62
N ARG A 118 13.34 4.80 -1.30
CA ARG A 118 12.74 4.59 0.03
C ARG A 118 12.17 3.17 0.13
N LEU A 119 12.71 2.37 1.05
CA LEU A 119 12.28 0.99 1.28
C LEU A 119 11.24 0.94 2.39
N VAL A 120 10.02 0.49 2.10
CA VAL A 120 8.97 0.29 3.10
C VAL A 120 8.70 -1.20 3.31
N LEU A 121 8.52 -1.61 4.57
CA LEU A 121 8.31 -3.02 4.92
C LEU A 121 6.81 -3.32 5.04
N ALA A 122 6.34 -4.37 4.32
CA ALA A 122 5.00 -4.91 4.53
C ALA A 122 4.85 -5.47 5.96
N ALA A 123 3.89 -4.97 6.70
CA ALA A 123 3.70 -5.33 8.10
C ALA A 123 2.23 -5.65 8.42
N MET A 124 1.96 -6.89 8.82
CA MET A 124 0.64 -7.36 9.27
C MET A 124 0.63 -7.86 10.72
N GLY A 125 1.60 -7.46 11.53
CA GLY A 125 1.64 -7.89 12.93
C GLY A 125 2.74 -7.20 13.74
N PRO A 126 2.68 -7.27 15.07
CA PRO A 126 3.48 -6.41 15.94
C PRO A 126 5.00 -6.55 15.75
N LYS A 127 5.49 -7.77 15.54
CA LYS A 127 6.93 -8.01 15.34
C LYS A 127 7.44 -7.46 13.99
N MET A 128 6.63 -7.56 12.94
CA MET A 128 6.98 -7.03 11.63
C MET A 128 6.89 -5.49 11.64
N SER A 129 5.89 -4.91 12.32
CA SER A 129 5.79 -3.47 12.53
C SER A 129 7.00 -2.93 13.29
N ALA A 130 7.43 -3.60 14.37
CA ALA A 130 8.64 -3.22 15.10
C ALA A 130 9.92 -3.34 14.23
N LEU A 131 10.01 -4.37 13.38
CA LEU A 131 11.13 -4.51 12.43
C LEU A 131 11.13 -3.36 11.41
N ALA A 132 9.97 -2.95 10.90
CA ALA A 132 9.86 -1.79 10.01
C ALA A 132 10.44 -0.54 10.67
N GLY A 133 10.05 -0.26 11.92
CA GLY A 133 10.58 0.85 12.70
C GLY A 133 12.08 0.80 12.89
N SER A 134 12.63 -0.38 13.15
CA SER A 134 14.05 -0.55 13.48
C SER A 134 15.01 -0.41 12.28
N GLY A 135 14.53 -0.57 11.02
CA GLY A 135 15.48 -0.65 9.89
C GLY A 135 15.00 -0.06 8.56
N PHE A 136 13.71 0.07 8.34
CA PHE A 136 13.15 0.53 7.05
C PHE A 136 12.80 2.03 7.06
N ASP A 137 12.48 2.58 5.89
CA ASP A 137 12.11 3.98 5.71
C ASP A 137 10.61 4.19 5.90
N GLY A 138 9.84 3.10 6.03
CA GLY A 138 8.42 3.10 6.34
C GLY A 138 7.90 1.71 6.69
N ALA A 139 6.72 1.68 7.29
CA ALA A 139 5.89 0.49 7.43
C ALA A 139 4.69 0.60 6.49
N PHE A 140 4.40 -0.46 5.73
CA PHE A 140 3.21 -0.52 4.88
C PHE A 140 2.23 -1.55 5.44
N LEU A 141 1.12 -1.06 5.97
CA LEU A 141 0.09 -1.88 6.58
C LEU A 141 -0.94 -2.35 5.54
N ASN A 142 -1.52 -3.50 5.80
CA ASN A 142 -2.54 -4.07 4.94
C ASN A 142 -3.59 -4.80 5.79
N TRP A 143 -4.86 -4.71 5.39
CA TRP A 143 -5.99 -5.30 6.11
C TRP A 143 -5.95 -4.94 7.61
N MET A 144 -6.41 -3.75 7.94
CA MET A 144 -6.42 -3.20 9.29
C MET A 144 -7.71 -2.44 9.57
N THR A 145 -8.09 -2.40 10.83
CA THR A 145 -9.06 -1.43 11.37
C THR A 145 -8.34 -0.17 11.85
N PRO A 146 -9.03 0.95 12.10
CA PRO A 146 -8.42 2.15 12.68
C PRO A 146 -7.64 1.85 13.98
N GLU A 147 -8.22 1.03 14.87
CA GLU A 147 -7.62 0.67 16.15
C GLU A 147 -6.34 -0.19 15.97
N SER A 148 -6.38 -1.12 15.03
CA SER A 148 -5.19 -1.95 14.72
C SER A 148 -4.11 -1.17 14.00
N ALA A 149 -4.46 -0.14 13.22
CA ALA A 149 -3.50 0.81 12.64
C ALA A 149 -2.78 1.60 13.74
N ALA A 150 -3.50 2.11 14.75
CA ALA A 150 -2.92 2.79 15.90
C ALA A 150 -1.95 1.89 16.67
N THR A 151 -2.36 0.66 16.99
CA THR A 151 -1.49 -0.34 17.63
C THR A 151 -0.25 -0.66 16.78
N SER A 152 -0.40 -0.74 15.46
CA SER A 152 0.74 -0.99 14.55
C SER A 152 1.70 0.20 14.53
N ARG A 153 1.19 1.44 14.55
CA ARG A 153 2.02 2.66 14.68
C ARG A 153 2.85 2.64 15.96
N GLU A 154 2.24 2.30 17.10
CA GLU A 154 2.96 2.16 18.37
C GLU A 154 4.10 1.15 18.27
N ASN A 155 3.87 0.00 17.64
CA ASN A 155 4.91 -1.01 17.44
C ASN A 155 6.04 -0.51 16.50
N VAL A 156 5.72 0.24 15.44
CA VAL A 156 6.71 0.87 14.56
C VAL A 156 7.57 1.86 15.35
N HIS A 157 6.94 2.75 16.11
CA HIS A 157 7.63 3.75 16.93
C HIS A 157 8.49 3.10 18.02
N GLY A 158 7.97 2.07 18.69
CA GLY A 158 8.74 1.29 19.67
C GLY A 158 9.96 0.61 19.05
N GLY A 159 9.81 0.05 17.84
CA GLY A 159 10.92 -0.52 17.07
C GLY A 159 12.00 0.51 16.71
N ALA A 160 11.60 1.71 16.30
CA ALA A 160 12.49 2.81 15.98
C ALA A 160 13.23 3.30 17.23
N ALA A 161 12.52 3.54 18.33
CA ALA A 161 13.10 3.96 19.61
C ALA A 161 14.13 2.96 20.13
N ASN A 162 13.84 1.66 20.08
CA ASN A 162 14.77 0.60 20.48
C ASN A 162 16.02 0.54 19.59
N ALA A 163 15.95 1.02 18.36
CA ALA A 163 17.07 1.11 17.43
C ALA A 163 17.79 2.49 17.46
N GLY A 164 17.35 3.42 18.32
CA GLY A 164 17.89 4.77 18.40
C GLY A 164 17.64 5.61 17.14
N ARG A 165 16.49 5.40 16.47
CA ARG A 165 16.12 6.08 15.22
C ARG A 165 14.86 6.91 15.39
N GLU A 166 14.73 7.95 14.56
CA GLU A 166 13.45 8.63 14.38
C GLU A 166 12.41 7.66 13.80
N PRO A 167 11.15 7.75 14.23
CA PRO A 167 10.08 6.91 13.70
C PRO A 167 9.89 7.14 12.20
N PRO A 168 9.89 6.06 11.39
CA PRO A 168 9.59 6.16 9.96
C PRO A 168 8.08 6.31 9.74
N GLN A 169 7.69 6.70 8.52
CA GLN A 169 6.29 6.83 8.15
C GLN A 169 5.52 5.50 8.23
N VAL A 170 4.27 5.58 8.64
CA VAL A 170 3.31 4.46 8.63
C VAL A 170 2.28 4.71 7.54
N LEU A 171 2.30 3.86 6.53
CA LEU A 171 1.41 3.90 5.38
C LEU A 171 0.52 2.64 5.40
N GLY A 172 -0.60 2.66 4.71
CA GLY A 172 -1.39 1.44 4.60
C GLY A 172 -2.48 1.50 3.54
N TYR A 173 -2.78 0.33 2.94
CA TYR A 173 -3.94 0.19 2.08
C TYR A 173 -5.23 0.16 2.90
N VAL A 174 -6.06 1.19 2.69
CA VAL A 174 -7.46 1.19 3.12
C VAL A 174 -8.33 0.92 1.89
N ARG A 175 -8.97 -0.26 1.83
CA ARG A 175 -9.91 -0.56 0.75
C ARG A 175 -11.07 0.41 0.82
N ALA A 176 -11.44 0.96 -0.32
CA ALA A 176 -12.57 1.88 -0.39
C ALA A 176 -13.46 1.58 -1.59
N ALA A 177 -14.71 1.35 -1.31
CA ALA A 177 -15.80 1.28 -2.27
C ALA A 177 -16.79 2.42 -1.98
N ILE A 178 -17.26 3.10 -3.02
CA ILE A 178 -18.19 4.23 -2.90
C ILE A 178 -19.34 4.01 -3.89
N GLY A 179 -20.57 4.20 -3.44
CA GLY A 179 -21.79 4.00 -4.22
C GLY A 179 -22.72 2.93 -3.63
N GLU A 180 -23.81 2.61 -4.33
CA GLU A 180 -24.89 1.76 -3.82
C GLU A 180 -24.44 0.33 -3.46
N ASP A 181 -23.49 -0.25 -4.20
CA ASP A 181 -22.97 -1.61 -4.01
C ASP A 181 -21.64 -1.66 -3.21
N ALA A 182 -21.30 -0.57 -2.53
CA ALA A 182 -20.02 -0.43 -1.84
C ALA A 182 -19.76 -1.55 -0.81
N ALA A 183 -20.75 -1.88 0.00
CA ALA A 183 -20.64 -2.95 1.01
C ALA A 183 -20.40 -4.32 0.38
N GLU A 184 -21.08 -4.63 -0.73
CA GLU A 184 -20.91 -5.89 -1.45
C GLU A 184 -19.50 -6.00 -2.05
N ARG A 185 -18.99 -4.92 -2.67
CA ARG A 185 -17.64 -4.87 -3.24
C ARG A 185 -16.57 -5.08 -2.17
N LEU A 186 -16.71 -4.44 -1.01
CA LEU A 186 -15.78 -4.61 0.10
C LEU A 186 -15.81 -6.04 0.66
N ALA A 187 -17.00 -6.59 0.89
CA ALA A 187 -17.17 -7.95 1.39
C ALA A 187 -16.58 -8.99 0.42
N LYS A 188 -16.78 -8.81 -0.88
CA LYS A 188 -16.22 -9.69 -1.92
C LYS A 188 -14.69 -9.64 -1.93
N GLU A 189 -14.09 -8.46 -1.84
CA GLU A 189 -12.63 -8.29 -1.78
C GLU A 189 -12.06 -8.93 -0.51
N GLU A 190 -12.68 -8.72 0.65
CA GLU A 190 -12.25 -9.31 1.91
C GLU A 190 -12.33 -10.85 1.86
N SER A 191 -13.43 -11.41 1.39
CA SER A 191 -13.62 -12.86 1.24
C SER A 191 -12.54 -13.46 0.32
N PHE A 192 -12.26 -12.83 -0.81
CA PHE A 192 -11.18 -13.26 -1.71
C PHE A 192 -9.84 -13.36 -0.99
N TYR A 193 -9.47 -12.37 -0.17
CA TYR A 193 -8.19 -12.39 0.55
C TYR A 193 -8.18 -13.39 1.71
N ARG A 194 -9.32 -13.63 2.39
CA ARG A 194 -9.43 -14.69 3.41
C ARG A 194 -9.12 -16.07 2.85
N ASP A 195 -9.53 -16.32 1.61
CA ASP A 195 -9.33 -17.60 0.92
C ASP A 195 -7.96 -17.72 0.25
N LEU A 196 -7.33 -16.59 -0.07
CA LEU A 196 -6.09 -16.54 -0.83
C LEU A 196 -4.92 -17.19 -0.09
N HIS A 197 -4.78 -16.95 1.22
CA HIS A 197 -3.65 -17.46 2.01
C HIS A 197 -3.91 -17.40 3.51
N ASP A 198 -3.42 -18.40 4.25
CA ASP A 198 -3.55 -18.50 5.71
C ASP A 198 -3.01 -17.29 6.49
N GLY A 199 -2.04 -16.57 5.95
CA GLY A 199 -1.52 -15.34 6.54
C GLY A 199 -2.59 -14.25 6.62
N TYR A 200 -3.40 -14.10 5.58
CA TYR A 200 -4.51 -13.15 5.56
C TYR A 200 -5.63 -13.62 6.48
N ARG A 201 -5.99 -14.91 6.46
CA ARG A 201 -7.01 -15.46 7.37
C ARG A 201 -6.64 -15.18 8.82
N ARG A 202 -5.40 -15.49 9.24
CA ARG A 202 -4.91 -15.17 10.58
C ARG A 202 -4.90 -13.66 10.90
N GLN A 203 -4.73 -12.80 9.89
CA GLN A 203 -4.84 -11.37 10.08
C GLN A 203 -6.28 -10.97 10.41
N PHE A 204 -7.24 -11.40 9.60
CA PHE A 204 -8.66 -11.12 9.84
C PHE A 204 -9.15 -11.69 11.18
N ASP A 205 -8.75 -12.91 11.54
CA ASP A 205 -9.09 -13.52 12.83
C ASP A 205 -8.56 -12.69 14.01
N ARG A 206 -7.35 -12.14 13.87
CA ARG A 206 -6.74 -11.26 14.88
C ARG A 206 -7.43 -9.91 14.99
N LEU A 207 -7.95 -9.37 13.90
CA LEU A 207 -8.71 -8.13 13.91
C LEU A 207 -10.04 -8.29 14.64
N GLY A 208 -10.66 -9.45 14.57
CA GLY A 208 -11.95 -9.73 15.20
C GLY A 208 -13.10 -8.86 14.69
N ALA A 209 -12.90 -8.18 13.56
CA ALA A 209 -13.91 -7.36 12.92
C ALA A 209 -14.97 -8.25 12.23
N PRO A 210 -16.22 -7.81 12.14
CA PRO A 210 -17.21 -8.50 11.35
C PRO A 210 -16.74 -8.65 9.88
N GLU A 211 -17.10 -9.74 9.25
CA GLU A 211 -16.73 -10.01 7.87
C GLU A 211 -17.31 -8.93 6.93
N GLY A 212 -16.50 -8.49 5.96
CA GLY A 212 -16.90 -7.45 5.00
C GLY A 212 -16.83 -6.02 5.54
N THR A 213 -16.19 -5.80 6.72
CA THR A 213 -16.12 -4.46 7.33
C THR A 213 -14.71 -3.89 7.47
N VAL A 214 -13.68 -4.60 6.98
CA VAL A 214 -12.29 -4.12 7.08
C VAL A 214 -11.94 -3.23 5.89
N GLY A 215 -12.30 -1.96 6.00
CA GLY A 215 -12.14 -0.96 4.95
C GLY A 215 -13.23 0.09 5.02
N VAL A 216 -13.47 0.77 3.92
CA VAL A 216 -14.49 1.81 3.76
C VAL A 216 -15.51 1.37 2.72
N ALA A 217 -16.78 1.32 3.12
CA ALA A 217 -17.91 1.13 2.23
C ALA A 217 -18.89 2.28 2.48
N ALA A 218 -18.96 3.25 1.57
CA ALA A 218 -19.73 4.46 1.74
C ALA A 218 -20.67 4.69 0.55
N ALA A 219 -21.84 5.29 0.82
CA ALA A 219 -22.79 5.62 -0.23
C ALA A 219 -22.31 6.80 -1.11
N ASP A 220 -21.55 7.70 -0.51
CA ASP A 220 -21.12 8.95 -1.13
C ASP A 220 -19.75 9.42 -0.59
N ARG A 221 -19.33 10.61 -1.07
CA ARG A 221 -18.09 11.26 -0.67
C ARG A 221 -18.04 11.56 0.83
N ASP A 222 -19.09 12.12 1.38
CA ASP A 222 -19.09 12.57 2.78
C ASP A 222 -18.94 11.38 3.73
N GLY A 223 -19.65 10.29 3.46
CA GLY A 223 -19.49 9.03 4.18
C GLY A 223 -18.08 8.44 4.03
N ALA A 224 -17.51 8.49 2.82
CA ALA A 224 -16.16 8.00 2.58
C ALA A 224 -15.11 8.82 3.34
N GLN A 225 -15.23 10.14 3.37
CA GLN A 225 -14.34 11.02 4.12
C GLN A 225 -14.40 10.73 5.64
N ALA A 226 -15.61 10.66 6.20
CA ALA A 226 -15.81 10.37 7.62
C ALA A 226 -15.16 9.04 8.05
N GLU A 227 -15.29 7.99 7.23
CA GLU A 227 -14.68 6.69 7.52
C GLU A 227 -13.15 6.71 7.32
N LEU A 228 -12.64 7.41 6.29
CA LEU A 228 -11.19 7.52 6.05
C LEU A 228 -10.48 8.33 7.14
N GLU A 229 -11.11 9.35 7.70
CA GLU A 229 -10.56 10.16 8.81
C GLU A 229 -10.28 9.32 10.07
N ARG A 230 -11.00 8.22 10.28
CA ARG A 230 -10.75 7.29 11.40
C ARG A 230 -9.37 6.63 11.35
N TYR A 231 -8.73 6.59 10.17
CA TYR A 231 -7.38 6.05 9.99
C TYR A 231 -6.26 7.07 10.27
N GLU A 232 -6.49 8.05 11.14
CA GLU A 232 -5.55 9.12 11.51
C GLU A 232 -4.18 8.62 12.04
N ALA A 233 -4.13 7.36 12.47
CA ALA A 233 -2.88 6.70 12.85
C ALA A 233 -1.94 6.41 11.67
N LEU A 234 -2.38 6.54 10.42
CA LEU A 234 -1.55 6.46 9.24
C LEU A 234 -1.01 7.85 8.88
N ASP A 235 0.27 7.95 8.54
CA ASP A 235 0.84 9.17 7.95
C ASP A 235 0.37 9.34 6.50
N VAL A 236 0.20 8.23 5.78
CA VAL A 236 -0.37 8.20 4.43
C VAL A 236 -1.46 7.12 4.35
N ILE A 237 -2.70 7.55 4.14
CA ILE A 237 -3.80 6.64 3.83
C ILE A 237 -3.77 6.35 2.34
N VAL A 238 -3.35 5.15 1.96
CA VAL A 238 -3.40 4.73 0.56
C VAL A 238 -4.75 4.11 0.26
N VAL A 239 -5.62 4.89 -0.36
CA VAL A 239 -6.96 4.44 -0.75
C VAL A 239 -6.84 3.39 -1.85
N ARG A 240 -7.13 2.13 -1.53
CA ARG A 240 -7.18 1.06 -2.50
C ARG A 240 -8.58 1.00 -3.11
N GLY A 241 -8.74 1.66 -4.26
CA GLY A 241 -10.04 1.75 -4.94
C GLY A 241 -10.60 0.38 -5.33
N LEU A 242 -11.83 0.10 -4.94
CA LEU A 242 -12.59 -1.08 -5.32
C LEU A 242 -13.62 -0.68 -6.38
N ALA A 243 -13.22 -0.75 -7.64
CA ALA A 243 -14.04 -0.40 -8.79
C ALA A 243 -13.60 -1.21 -10.02
N SER A 244 -14.38 -1.15 -11.10
CA SER A 244 -13.96 -1.70 -12.40
C SER A 244 -12.68 -0.98 -12.88
N ALA A 245 -11.86 -1.68 -13.66
CA ALA A 245 -10.59 -1.16 -14.17
C ALA A 245 -10.79 -0.17 -15.34
N THR A 246 -11.73 0.75 -15.21
CA THR A 246 -11.98 1.85 -16.16
C THR A 246 -11.55 3.18 -15.56
N LEU A 247 -11.23 4.17 -16.40
CA LEU A 247 -10.91 5.52 -15.96
C LEU A 247 -12.09 6.19 -15.24
N GLU A 248 -13.31 5.92 -15.71
CA GLU A 248 -14.54 6.48 -15.13
C GLU A 248 -14.75 5.96 -13.71
N ASP A 249 -14.77 4.63 -13.53
CA ASP A 249 -15.08 4.01 -12.23
C ASP A 249 -13.96 4.25 -11.21
N MET A 250 -12.68 4.07 -11.60
CA MET A 250 -11.54 4.38 -10.73
C MET A 250 -11.47 5.88 -10.40
N GLY A 251 -11.75 6.73 -11.39
CA GLY A 251 -11.80 8.17 -11.22
C GLY A 251 -12.93 8.65 -10.30
N ALA A 252 -14.05 7.96 -10.29
CA ALA A 252 -15.15 8.23 -9.35
C ALA A 252 -14.75 7.92 -7.91
N VAL A 253 -14.12 6.76 -7.67
CA VAL A 253 -13.61 6.42 -6.32
C VAL A 253 -12.49 7.39 -5.91
N ALA A 254 -11.57 7.74 -6.82
CA ALA A 254 -10.52 8.71 -6.53
C ALA A 254 -11.11 10.08 -6.15
N ALA A 255 -12.13 10.56 -6.85
CA ALA A 255 -12.80 11.82 -6.52
C ALA A 255 -13.55 11.77 -5.18
N GLY A 256 -14.24 10.65 -4.89
CA GLY A 256 -14.96 10.45 -3.62
C GLY A 256 -14.03 10.35 -2.41
N ALA A 257 -12.85 9.79 -2.58
CA ALA A 257 -11.86 9.61 -1.52
C ALA A 257 -10.73 10.65 -1.54
N ALA A 258 -10.81 11.70 -2.38
CA ALA A 258 -9.77 12.72 -2.50
C ALA A 258 -9.54 13.45 -1.18
N PRO A 259 -8.30 13.93 -0.89
CA PRO A 259 -8.05 14.79 0.26
C PRO A 259 -8.95 16.02 0.26
N ALA A 260 -9.21 16.59 1.45
CA ALA A 260 -10.06 17.76 1.63
C ALA A 260 -9.34 19.06 1.20
#